data_40560c825c78614a29f0d79d26f70a65
#
_entry.id   40560c825c78614a29f0d79d26f70a65
#
_cell.length_a   1.000
_cell.length_b   1.000
_cell.length_c   1.000
_cell.angle_alpha   90.00
_cell.angle_beta   90.00
_cell.angle_gamma   90.00
#
_symmetry.space_group_name_H-M   'P 1'
#
loop_
_entity.id
_entity.type
_entity.pdbx_description
1 polymer ?
#
loop_
_entity_poly.entity_id
_entity_poly.type
_entity_poly.pdbx_seq_one_letter_code
_entity_poly.pdbx_strand_id
1 'polypeptide(L)'
;MDDLVVGDIVHLSAGDMIPADVRILDAKDLFVSQASLTGESEPIEKLPHVSPHKDSVTDYTNIAFMGSNVISGSATAVVICVGDHTLFGSMAAAVAGEAVETSFTKGVNAVSWVLIRFMLVMVPLVFFVNGITKGDWLEAFLFGLTPEMLPMIVTTCLAKGAVSMSKKQTIVKNLNSIQNFGAMDILCTDKTGTLTQDKVVLEYHLNVNGEDDTRVLRHAYLNSYFQTGYKNLMDLAII
;
A
#
# COMPACT_ATOMS: atom_id res chain seq x y z
N MET A 1 13.77 -14.07 8.92
CA MET A 1 14.33 -13.01 8.05
C MET A 1 15.29 -12.11 8.82
N ASP A 2 15.23 -12.11 10.13
CA ASP A 2 15.98 -11.17 10.98
C ASP A 2 17.50 -11.44 11.07
N ASP A 3 17.95 -12.60 10.59
CA ASP A 3 19.35 -13.02 10.62
C ASP A 3 20.10 -12.81 9.29
N LEU A 4 19.43 -12.24 8.27
CA LEU A 4 20.02 -12.08 6.95
C LEU A 4 20.96 -10.86 6.92
N VAL A 5 22.17 -11.05 6.42
CA VAL A 5 23.19 -9.99 6.33
C VAL A 5 23.73 -9.82 4.91
N VAL A 6 24.31 -8.66 4.65
CA VAL A 6 24.98 -8.37 3.36
C VAL A 6 26.14 -9.34 3.15
N GLY A 7 26.14 -9.98 1.98
CA GLY A 7 27.12 -11.01 1.60
C GLY A 7 26.59 -12.44 1.71
N ASP A 8 25.44 -12.66 2.33
CA ASP A 8 24.82 -13.98 2.38
C ASP A 8 24.40 -14.45 0.99
N ILE A 9 24.47 -15.77 0.78
CA ILE A 9 23.99 -16.42 -0.43
C ILE A 9 22.59 -16.97 -0.17
N VAL A 10 21.65 -16.55 -0.98
CA VAL A 10 20.25 -17.01 -0.94
C VAL A 10 19.92 -17.81 -2.20
N HIS A 11 19.13 -18.86 -2.00
CA HIS A 11 18.51 -19.63 -3.08
C HIS A 11 17.06 -19.20 -3.21
N LEU A 12 16.66 -18.87 -4.42
CA LEU A 12 15.32 -18.41 -4.75
C LEU A 12 14.65 -19.45 -5.64
N SER A 13 13.39 -19.76 -5.36
CA SER A 13 12.55 -20.71 -6.11
C SER A 13 11.17 -20.11 -6.37
N ALA A 14 10.48 -20.65 -7.37
CA ALA A 14 9.12 -20.22 -7.68
C ALA A 14 8.20 -20.25 -6.45
N GLY A 15 7.51 -19.15 -6.19
CA GLY A 15 6.65 -18.93 -5.03
C GLY A 15 7.33 -18.21 -3.86
N ASP A 16 8.66 -18.05 -3.88
CA ASP A 16 9.38 -17.33 -2.83
C ASP A 16 9.19 -15.82 -2.96
N MET A 17 9.11 -15.16 -1.81
CA MET A 17 9.26 -13.71 -1.73
C MET A 17 10.74 -13.38 -1.48
N ILE A 18 11.27 -12.44 -2.25
CA ILE A 18 12.68 -12.01 -2.16
C ILE A 18 12.88 -11.25 -0.83
N PRO A 19 13.78 -11.74 0.05
CA PRO A 19 13.84 -11.27 1.44
C PRO A 19 14.68 -10.00 1.63
N ALA A 20 15.49 -9.62 0.62
CA ALA A 20 16.43 -8.50 0.66
C ALA A 20 16.72 -8.05 -0.78
N ASP A 21 17.41 -6.93 -0.97
CA ASP A 21 17.93 -6.62 -2.31
C ASP A 21 19.12 -7.50 -2.60
N VAL A 22 19.04 -8.22 -3.72
CA VAL A 22 20.00 -9.26 -4.08
C VAL A 22 20.54 -9.08 -5.48
N ARG A 23 21.80 -9.46 -5.69
CA ARG A 23 22.39 -9.60 -7.01
C ARG A 23 22.34 -11.05 -7.44
N ILE A 24 21.81 -11.30 -8.63
CA ILE A 24 21.75 -12.63 -9.23
C ILE A 24 23.14 -13.08 -9.65
N LEU A 25 23.56 -14.25 -9.16
CA LEU A 25 24.82 -14.90 -9.50
C LEU A 25 24.63 -15.98 -10.55
N ASP A 26 23.54 -16.75 -10.40
CA ASP A 26 23.11 -17.79 -11.35
C ASP A 26 21.58 -17.83 -11.37
N ALA A 27 21.00 -18.06 -12.54
CA ALA A 27 19.55 -18.12 -12.71
C ALA A 27 19.17 -19.08 -13.82
N LYS A 28 18.06 -19.78 -13.61
CA LYS A 28 17.42 -20.63 -14.61
C LYS A 28 15.96 -20.28 -14.73
N ASP A 29 15.58 -19.71 -15.87
CA ASP A 29 14.21 -19.31 -16.22
C ASP A 29 13.54 -18.47 -15.11
N LEU A 30 14.33 -17.55 -14.50
CA LEU A 30 13.89 -16.75 -13.36
C LEU A 30 13.05 -15.57 -13.82
N PHE A 31 11.77 -15.60 -13.48
CA PHE A 31 10.84 -14.48 -13.66
C PHE A 31 10.38 -13.96 -12.29
N VAL A 32 10.47 -12.65 -12.13
CA VAL A 32 10.16 -11.96 -10.86
C VAL A 32 9.11 -10.90 -11.10
N SER A 33 8.03 -10.92 -10.31
CA SER A 33 7.06 -9.84 -10.27
C SER A 33 7.53 -8.74 -9.33
N GLN A 34 7.66 -7.53 -9.87
CA GLN A 34 8.05 -6.31 -9.13
C GLN A 34 6.86 -5.35 -8.98
N ALA A 35 5.62 -5.84 -9.09
CA ALA A 35 4.41 -5.03 -9.06
C ALA A 35 4.30 -4.13 -7.81
N SER A 36 4.80 -4.60 -6.67
CA SER A 36 4.84 -3.83 -5.41
C SER A 36 5.75 -2.59 -5.47
N LEU A 37 6.72 -2.56 -6.38
CA LEU A 37 7.69 -1.47 -6.52
C LEU A 37 7.40 -0.58 -7.74
N THR A 38 6.98 -1.19 -8.85
CA THR A 38 6.83 -0.50 -10.13
C THR A 38 5.36 -0.25 -10.51
N GLY A 39 4.42 -0.97 -9.88
CA GLY A 39 3.02 -1.00 -10.29
C GLY A 39 2.76 -1.79 -11.57
N GLU A 40 3.79 -2.40 -12.18
CA GLU A 40 3.65 -3.18 -13.41
C GLU A 40 3.43 -4.66 -13.06
N SER A 41 2.37 -5.25 -13.62
CA SER A 41 1.99 -6.64 -13.33
C SER A 41 2.80 -7.66 -14.11
N GLU A 42 3.48 -7.24 -15.19
CA GLU A 42 4.24 -8.16 -16.03
C GLU A 42 5.54 -8.58 -15.33
N PRO A 43 5.79 -9.88 -15.16
CA PRO A 43 7.04 -10.37 -14.58
C PRO A 43 8.24 -10.09 -15.47
N ILE A 44 9.33 -9.73 -14.83
CA ILE A 44 10.61 -9.40 -15.50
C ILE A 44 11.55 -10.59 -15.39
N GLU A 45 12.15 -10.98 -16.51
CA GLU A 45 13.21 -11.98 -16.53
C GLU A 45 14.47 -11.43 -15.85
N LYS A 46 15.03 -12.19 -14.91
CA LYS A 46 16.27 -11.85 -14.19
C LYS A 46 17.38 -12.79 -14.61
N LEU A 47 18.53 -12.19 -14.95
CA LEU A 47 19.70 -12.86 -15.51
C LEU A 47 20.95 -12.49 -14.74
N PRO A 48 21.99 -13.36 -14.64
CA PRO A 48 23.23 -13.08 -13.91
C PRO A 48 24.13 -12.05 -14.62
N HIS A 49 23.88 -11.77 -15.89
CA HIS A 49 24.72 -10.88 -16.70
C HIS A 49 24.55 -9.41 -16.30
N VAL A 50 25.65 -8.64 -16.41
CA VAL A 50 25.61 -7.21 -16.16
C VAL A 50 24.75 -6.52 -17.23
N SER A 51 23.70 -5.89 -16.80
CA SER A 51 22.86 -5.06 -17.68
C SER A 51 23.62 -3.81 -18.14
N PRO A 52 23.42 -3.33 -19.38
CA PRO A 52 23.83 -2.00 -19.76
C PRO A 52 23.14 -0.96 -18.85
N HIS A 53 23.68 0.25 -18.82
CA HIS A 53 23.08 1.33 -18.02
C HIS A 53 21.58 1.49 -18.31
N LYS A 54 20.79 1.54 -17.26
CA LYS A 54 19.32 1.68 -17.31
C LYS A 54 18.90 2.98 -16.60
N ASP A 55 17.79 3.55 -17.04
CA ASP A 55 17.26 4.79 -16.48
C ASP A 55 16.68 4.59 -15.07
N SER A 56 16.09 3.42 -14.82
CA SER A 56 15.57 3.06 -13.50
C SER A 56 16.37 1.90 -12.89
N VAL A 57 16.53 1.95 -11.56
CA VAL A 57 17.17 0.86 -10.79
C VAL A 57 16.37 -0.44 -10.91
N THR A 58 15.05 -0.36 -11.03
CA THR A 58 14.16 -1.52 -11.16
C THR A 58 14.31 -2.27 -12.49
N ASP A 59 14.87 -1.61 -13.52
CA ASP A 59 15.04 -2.18 -14.86
C ASP A 59 16.28 -3.07 -15.00
N TYR A 60 17.16 -3.08 -14.00
CA TYR A 60 18.31 -3.96 -14.02
C TYR A 60 17.89 -5.43 -13.91
N THR A 61 18.34 -6.22 -14.88
CA THR A 61 18.00 -7.66 -14.95
C THR A 61 18.78 -8.50 -13.97
N ASN A 62 19.95 -8.04 -13.52
CA ASN A 62 20.84 -8.76 -12.60
C ASN A 62 20.63 -8.41 -11.13
N ILE A 63 19.63 -7.60 -10.81
CA ILE A 63 19.26 -7.24 -9.44
C ILE A 63 17.79 -7.60 -9.23
N ALA A 64 17.50 -8.18 -8.07
CA ALA A 64 16.12 -8.41 -7.63
C ALA A 64 15.92 -7.78 -6.25
N PHE A 65 14.73 -7.25 -5.99
CA PHE A 65 14.46 -6.36 -4.88
C PHE A 65 13.60 -7.01 -3.81
N MET A 66 13.80 -6.62 -2.57
CA MET A 66 12.97 -7.00 -1.43
C MET A 66 11.48 -6.75 -1.72
N GLY A 67 10.62 -7.70 -1.31
CA GLY A 67 9.17 -7.58 -1.48
C GLY A 67 8.65 -7.93 -2.87
N SER A 68 9.55 -8.33 -3.79
CA SER A 68 9.17 -8.92 -5.08
C SER A 68 8.95 -10.42 -4.94
N ASN A 69 8.15 -11.02 -5.83
CA ASN A 69 7.82 -12.45 -5.79
C ASN A 69 8.44 -13.18 -6.97
N VAL A 70 9.02 -14.34 -6.73
CA VAL A 70 9.50 -15.25 -7.78
C VAL A 70 8.30 -15.97 -8.38
N ILE A 71 8.04 -15.74 -9.67
CA ILE A 71 6.90 -16.33 -10.38
C ILE A 71 7.28 -17.69 -10.96
N SER A 72 8.47 -17.80 -11.53
CA SER A 72 8.97 -19.08 -12.07
C SER A 72 10.49 -19.14 -12.00
N GLY A 73 11.03 -20.35 -12.19
CA GLY A 73 12.46 -20.62 -12.22
C GLY A 73 13.10 -20.69 -10.85
N SER A 74 14.43 -20.63 -10.86
CA SER A 74 15.25 -20.65 -9.64
C SER A 74 16.51 -19.81 -9.85
N ALA A 75 17.08 -19.32 -8.75
CA ALA A 75 18.32 -18.56 -8.77
C ALA A 75 19.15 -18.76 -7.51
N THR A 76 20.45 -18.49 -7.66
CA THR A 76 21.35 -18.25 -6.55
C THR A 76 21.77 -16.78 -6.60
N ALA A 77 21.64 -16.10 -5.48
CA ALA A 77 21.89 -14.66 -5.42
C ALA A 77 22.65 -14.29 -4.15
N VAL A 78 23.37 -13.17 -4.19
CA VAL A 78 24.06 -12.60 -3.04
C VAL A 78 23.30 -11.38 -2.54
N VAL A 79 23.12 -11.28 -1.24
CA VAL A 79 22.48 -10.15 -0.56
C VAL A 79 23.38 -8.92 -0.64
N ILE A 80 22.83 -7.81 -1.14
CA ILE A 80 23.54 -6.52 -1.28
C ILE A 80 23.02 -5.44 -0.33
N CYS A 81 21.72 -5.45 0.00
CA CYS A 81 21.13 -4.55 0.99
C CYS A 81 20.07 -5.28 1.82
N VAL A 82 19.91 -4.90 3.09
CA VAL A 82 18.94 -5.52 4.02
C VAL A 82 18.14 -4.47 4.76
N GLY A 83 16.91 -4.82 5.19
CA GLY A 83 16.06 -3.99 6.03
C GLY A 83 15.75 -2.62 5.41
N ASP A 84 15.91 -1.56 6.22
CA ASP A 84 15.61 -0.18 5.82
C ASP A 84 16.53 0.36 4.71
N HIS A 85 17.65 -0.30 4.44
CA HIS A 85 18.57 0.07 3.37
C HIS A 85 18.19 -0.52 2.00
N THR A 86 17.22 -1.40 1.94
CA THR A 86 16.67 -1.90 0.68
C THR A 86 15.86 -0.82 -0.03
N LEU A 87 15.62 -0.99 -1.33
CA LEU A 87 14.78 -0.09 -2.09
C LEU A 87 13.38 -0.01 -1.46
N PHE A 88 12.78 -1.15 -1.13
CA PHE A 88 11.47 -1.22 -0.48
C PHE A 88 11.48 -0.59 0.92
N GLY A 89 12.52 -0.86 1.72
CA GLY A 89 12.68 -0.29 3.06
C GLY A 89 12.78 1.24 3.04
N SER A 90 13.54 1.80 2.11
CA SER A 90 13.68 3.25 1.93
C SER A 90 12.35 3.91 1.53
N MET A 91 11.56 3.26 0.66
CA MET A 91 10.21 3.72 0.30
C MET A 91 9.25 3.64 1.49
N ALA A 92 9.29 2.54 2.24
CA ALA A 92 8.47 2.35 3.44
C ALA A 92 8.79 3.41 4.51
N ALA A 93 10.06 3.71 4.74
CA ALA A 93 10.49 4.76 5.66
C ALA A 93 10.00 6.16 5.23
N ALA A 94 10.01 6.45 3.93
CA ALA A 94 9.48 7.71 3.41
C ALA A 94 7.97 7.87 3.61
N VAL A 95 7.23 6.76 3.58
CA VAL A 95 5.76 6.73 3.79
C VAL A 95 5.40 6.65 5.28
N ALA A 96 6.26 6.06 6.11
CA ALA A 96 6.07 5.91 7.57
C ALA A 96 6.29 7.22 8.35
N GLY A 97 6.63 8.33 7.69
CA GLY A 97 6.70 9.66 8.29
C GLY A 97 5.43 10.01 9.07
N GLU A 98 5.55 10.89 10.06
CA GLU A 98 4.43 11.32 10.92
C GLU A 98 3.19 11.65 10.07
N ALA A 99 2.06 11.08 10.46
CA ALA A 99 0.79 11.37 9.79
C ALA A 99 0.57 12.89 9.76
N VAL A 100 0.56 13.48 8.57
CA VAL A 100 0.38 14.92 8.41
C VAL A 100 -0.93 15.31 9.08
N GLU A 101 -0.86 16.21 10.08
CA GLU A 101 -2.04 16.74 10.74
C GLU A 101 -2.94 17.42 9.72
N THR A 102 -4.15 16.91 9.59
CA THR A 102 -5.15 17.49 8.67
C THR A 102 -5.65 18.84 9.19
N SER A 103 -6.13 19.70 8.30
CA SER A 103 -6.75 20.97 8.68
C SER A 103 -7.93 20.76 9.66
N PHE A 104 -8.65 19.66 9.51
CA PHE A 104 -9.72 19.27 10.45
C PHE A 104 -9.18 18.93 11.83
N THR A 105 -8.14 18.10 11.93
CA THR A 105 -7.52 17.74 13.21
C THR A 105 -6.98 18.99 13.93
N LYS A 106 -6.35 19.90 13.20
CA LYS A 106 -5.91 21.20 13.73
C LYS A 106 -7.10 22.04 14.23
N GLY A 107 -8.19 22.05 13.47
CA GLY A 107 -9.43 22.76 13.87
C GLY A 107 -10.05 22.18 15.15
N VAL A 108 -10.19 20.85 15.22
CA VAL A 108 -10.72 20.17 16.43
C VAL A 108 -9.82 20.42 17.64
N ASN A 109 -8.50 20.33 17.49
CA ASN A 109 -7.54 20.62 18.55
C ASN A 109 -7.65 22.09 19.01
N ALA A 110 -7.79 23.04 18.10
CA ALA A 110 -7.96 24.45 18.45
C ALA A 110 -9.23 24.69 19.25
N VAL A 111 -10.36 24.14 18.81
CA VAL A 111 -11.64 24.25 19.54
C VAL A 111 -11.55 23.54 20.89
N SER A 112 -10.96 22.36 20.98
CA SER A 112 -10.74 21.65 22.23
C SER A 112 -9.93 22.48 23.22
N TRP A 113 -8.86 23.15 22.78
CA TRP A 113 -8.08 24.05 23.63
C TRP A 113 -8.87 25.25 24.14
N VAL A 114 -9.75 25.82 23.30
CA VAL A 114 -10.64 26.92 23.73
C VAL A 114 -11.60 26.42 24.81
N LEU A 115 -12.21 25.23 24.60
CA LEU A 115 -13.12 24.63 25.57
C LEU A 115 -12.42 24.29 26.89
N ILE A 116 -11.20 23.73 26.83
CA ILE A 116 -10.39 23.45 28.04
C ILE A 116 -10.13 24.74 28.84
N ARG A 117 -9.72 25.83 28.19
CA ARG A 117 -9.51 27.13 28.82
C ARG A 117 -10.79 27.67 29.46
N PHE A 118 -11.91 27.54 28.73
CA PHE A 118 -13.22 27.97 29.24
C PHE A 118 -13.62 27.14 30.47
N MET A 119 -13.47 25.81 30.42
CA MET A 119 -13.74 24.94 31.58
C MET A 119 -12.85 25.26 32.76
N LEU A 120 -11.57 25.51 32.55
CA LEU A 120 -10.61 25.83 33.61
C LEU A 120 -11.01 27.09 34.40
N VAL A 121 -11.76 28.00 33.81
CA VAL A 121 -12.32 29.19 34.45
C VAL A 121 -13.70 28.91 35.05
N MET A 122 -14.58 28.26 34.29
CA MET A 122 -15.99 28.07 34.66
C MET A 122 -16.18 27.01 35.75
N VAL A 123 -15.38 25.89 35.72
CA VAL A 123 -15.51 24.84 36.74
C VAL A 123 -15.21 25.33 38.13
N PRO A 124 -14.09 26.03 38.43
CA PRO A 124 -13.85 26.61 39.72
C PRO A 124 -14.92 27.64 40.15
N LEU A 125 -15.36 28.48 39.20
CA LEU A 125 -16.38 29.49 39.48
C LEU A 125 -17.71 28.83 39.88
N VAL A 126 -18.19 27.85 39.14
CA VAL A 126 -19.41 27.08 39.46
C VAL A 126 -19.23 26.30 40.75
N PHE A 127 -18.07 25.69 40.97
CA PHE A 127 -17.74 24.97 42.23
C PHE A 127 -17.84 25.86 43.44
N PHE A 128 -17.20 27.02 43.43
CA PHE A 128 -17.25 27.95 44.57
C PHE A 128 -18.64 28.56 44.76
N VAL A 129 -19.33 28.96 43.69
CA VAL A 129 -20.67 29.52 43.79
C VAL A 129 -21.64 28.51 44.40
N ASN A 130 -21.68 27.26 43.89
CA ASN A 130 -22.58 26.22 44.37
C ASN A 130 -22.16 25.74 45.80
N GLY A 131 -20.88 25.57 46.06
CA GLY A 131 -20.41 25.19 47.40
C GLY A 131 -20.79 26.19 48.50
N ILE A 132 -20.70 27.50 48.18
CA ILE A 132 -21.07 28.57 49.16
C ILE A 132 -22.59 28.70 49.27
N THR A 133 -23.34 28.60 48.18
CA THR A 133 -24.81 28.83 48.18
C THR A 133 -25.60 27.64 48.67
N LYS A 134 -25.18 26.41 48.32
CA LYS A 134 -25.91 25.17 48.64
C LYS A 134 -25.29 24.39 49.81
N GLY A 135 -24.02 24.64 50.15
CA GLY A 135 -23.30 23.92 51.21
C GLY A 135 -22.91 22.47 50.82
N ASP A 136 -23.23 22.02 49.63
CA ASP A 136 -22.88 20.66 49.14
C ASP A 136 -21.74 20.71 48.13
N TRP A 137 -20.55 20.49 48.64
CA TRP A 137 -19.31 20.53 47.87
C TRP A 137 -19.14 19.33 46.95
N LEU A 138 -19.75 18.17 47.29
CA LEU A 138 -19.66 16.98 46.48
C LEU A 138 -20.49 17.12 45.18
N GLU A 139 -21.72 17.61 45.32
CA GLU A 139 -22.60 17.88 44.17
C GLU A 139 -22.00 18.97 43.30
N ALA A 140 -21.43 20.02 43.87
CA ALA A 140 -20.74 21.08 43.14
C ALA A 140 -19.55 20.55 42.33
N PHE A 141 -18.78 19.58 42.85
CA PHE A 141 -17.69 18.93 42.16
C PHE A 141 -18.16 18.06 41.00
N LEU A 142 -19.20 17.27 41.17
CA LEU A 142 -19.77 16.41 40.13
C LEU A 142 -20.33 17.20 38.97
N PHE A 143 -20.98 18.34 39.23
CA PHE A 143 -21.47 19.23 38.17
C PHE A 143 -20.35 19.89 37.36
N GLY A 144 -19.18 20.13 37.99
CA GLY A 144 -18.02 20.71 37.34
C GLY A 144 -17.28 19.72 36.39
N LEU A 145 -17.48 18.42 36.60
CA LEU A 145 -16.85 17.33 35.84
C LEU A 145 -17.62 16.95 34.53
N THR A 146 -18.50 17.82 34.00
CA THR A 146 -19.21 17.52 32.76
C THR A 146 -18.23 17.26 31.63
N PRO A 147 -18.25 16.05 31.06
CA PRO A 147 -17.20 15.61 30.14
C PRO A 147 -17.23 16.38 28.83
N GLU A 148 -16.07 16.52 28.23
CA GLU A 148 -15.89 17.01 26.87
C GLU A 148 -16.61 16.10 25.86
N MET A 149 -17.84 16.43 25.53
CA MET A 149 -18.64 15.62 24.60
C MET A 149 -18.18 15.76 23.13
N LEU A 150 -17.45 16.82 22.80
CA LEU A 150 -17.07 17.10 21.42
C LEU A 150 -16.18 16.01 20.79
N PRO A 151 -15.09 15.53 21.42
CA PRO A 151 -14.28 14.44 20.87
C PRO A 151 -15.08 13.14 20.71
N MET A 152 -15.98 12.86 21.63
CA MET A 152 -16.86 11.69 21.58
C MET A 152 -17.84 11.75 20.40
N ILE A 153 -18.44 12.92 20.18
CA ILE A 153 -19.35 13.16 19.04
C ILE A 153 -18.59 12.97 17.71
N VAL A 154 -17.42 13.58 17.58
CA VAL A 154 -16.58 13.47 16.39
C VAL A 154 -16.22 12.00 16.12
N THR A 155 -15.72 11.29 17.13
CA THR A 155 -15.35 9.87 16.99
C THR A 155 -16.55 9.00 16.59
N THR A 156 -17.71 9.24 17.18
CA THR A 156 -18.95 8.52 16.87
C THR A 156 -19.40 8.80 15.42
N CYS A 157 -19.31 10.04 14.97
CA CYS A 157 -19.64 10.41 13.60
C CYS A 157 -18.68 9.75 12.60
N LEU A 158 -17.39 9.74 12.88
CA LEU A 158 -16.37 9.07 12.05
C LEU A 158 -16.59 7.56 11.99
N ALA A 159 -16.87 6.92 13.13
CA ALA A 159 -17.17 5.49 13.18
C ALA A 159 -18.43 5.15 12.36
N LYS A 160 -19.49 5.95 12.47
CA LYS A 160 -20.70 5.79 11.64
C LYS A 160 -20.40 5.97 10.15
N GLY A 161 -19.55 6.93 9.80
CA GLY A 161 -19.04 7.14 8.44
C GLY A 161 -18.31 5.92 7.91
N ALA A 162 -17.38 5.36 8.69
CA ALA A 162 -16.63 4.15 8.33
C ALA A 162 -17.56 2.94 8.09
N VAL A 163 -18.55 2.73 8.95
CA VAL A 163 -19.57 1.67 8.77
C VAL A 163 -20.38 1.88 7.49
N SER A 164 -20.73 3.12 7.18
CA SER A 164 -21.46 3.43 5.93
C SER A 164 -20.61 3.15 4.68
N MET A 165 -19.31 3.47 4.73
CA MET A 165 -18.36 3.19 3.65
C MET A 165 -18.11 1.69 3.49
N SER A 166 -18.03 0.94 4.60
CA SER A 166 -17.89 -0.52 4.58
C SER A 166 -19.02 -1.21 3.83
N LYS A 167 -20.26 -0.71 3.94
CA LYS A 167 -21.40 -1.21 3.17
C LYS A 167 -21.25 -0.99 1.65
N LYS A 168 -20.36 -0.09 1.25
CA LYS A 168 -20.01 0.18 -0.15
C LYS A 168 -18.66 -0.46 -0.53
N GLN A 169 -18.29 -1.54 0.16
CA GLN A 169 -17.05 -2.32 -0.07
C GLN A 169 -15.76 -1.51 0.11
N THR A 170 -15.78 -0.45 0.92
CA THR A 170 -14.63 0.38 1.23
C THR A 170 -14.19 0.13 2.67
N ILE A 171 -12.92 -0.27 2.87
CA ILE A 171 -12.33 -0.49 4.20
C ILE A 171 -11.53 0.75 4.58
N VAL A 172 -11.95 1.41 5.67
CA VAL A 172 -11.25 2.57 6.22
C VAL A 172 -10.23 2.11 7.26
N LYS A 173 -8.95 2.26 6.96
CA LYS A 173 -7.85 1.91 7.91
C LYS A 173 -7.59 3.00 8.94
N ASN A 174 -7.80 4.26 8.57
CA ASN A 174 -7.63 5.42 9.45
C ASN A 174 -8.90 6.27 9.44
N LEU A 175 -9.58 6.36 10.59
CA LEU A 175 -10.84 7.09 10.73
C LEU A 175 -10.71 8.58 10.40
N ASN A 176 -9.57 9.20 10.74
CA ASN A 176 -9.35 10.62 10.47
C ASN A 176 -9.27 10.93 8.98
N SER A 177 -8.96 9.94 8.13
CA SER A 177 -8.91 10.11 6.68
C SER A 177 -10.28 10.37 6.06
N ILE A 178 -11.39 9.96 6.71
CA ILE A 178 -12.76 10.15 6.19
C ILE A 178 -13.05 11.64 5.95
N GLN A 179 -12.57 12.49 6.83
CA GLN A 179 -12.78 13.93 6.76
C GLN A 179 -12.10 14.56 5.54
N ASN A 180 -10.96 13.98 5.12
CA ASN A 180 -10.19 14.50 3.98
C ASN A 180 -10.86 14.22 2.65
N PHE A 181 -11.69 13.16 2.54
CA PHE A 181 -12.39 12.84 1.30
C PHE A 181 -13.32 13.95 0.82
N GLY A 182 -13.95 14.69 1.74
CA GLY A 182 -14.83 15.82 1.40
C GLY A 182 -14.10 17.10 0.98
N ALA A 183 -12.79 17.17 1.20
CA ALA A 183 -11.95 18.34 0.93
C ALA A 183 -10.86 18.07 -0.13
N MET A 184 -10.92 16.91 -0.81
CA MET A 184 -9.97 16.55 -1.86
C MET A 184 -10.30 17.30 -3.16
N ASP A 185 -9.29 17.99 -3.70
CA ASP A 185 -9.33 18.61 -5.02
C ASP A 185 -8.55 17.77 -6.06
N ILE A 186 -7.59 16.95 -5.61
CA ILE A 186 -6.72 16.15 -6.47
C ILE A 186 -6.71 14.72 -5.96
N LEU A 187 -7.01 13.76 -6.84
CA LEU A 187 -6.91 12.33 -6.59
C LEU A 187 -5.78 11.74 -7.43
N CYS A 188 -4.72 11.28 -6.76
CA CYS A 188 -3.68 10.47 -7.40
C CYS A 188 -4.03 8.99 -7.26
N THR A 189 -4.12 8.29 -8.38
CA THR A 189 -4.43 6.87 -8.40
C THR A 189 -3.45 6.13 -9.30
N ASP A 190 -3.16 4.88 -8.96
CA ASP A 190 -2.44 3.98 -9.85
C ASP A 190 -3.35 3.52 -11.00
N LYS A 191 -2.76 3.19 -12.14
CA LYS A 191 -3.48 2.69 -13.30
C LYS A 191 -3.77 1.20 -13.18
N THR A 192 -2.70 0.43 -12.96
CA THR A 192 -2.72 -1.04 -13.04
C THR A 192 -3.39 -1.66 -11.81
N GLY A 193 -4.40 -2.50 -12.02
CA GLY A 193 -5.15 -3.12 -10.91
C GLY A 193 -6.07 -2.19 -10.12
N THR A 194 -6.05 -0.87 -10.40
CA THR A 194 -6.92 0.13 -9.77
C THR A 194 -7.93 0.71 -10.74
N LEU A 195 -7.48 1.32 -11.83
CA LEU A 195 -8.35 1.81 -12.92
C LEU A 195 -8.57 0.75 -13.99
N THR A 196 -7.66 -0.19 -14.14
CA THR A 196 -7.75 -1.31 -15.07
C THR A 196 -7.90 -2.61 -14.30
N GLN A 197 -8.53 -3.58 -14.95
CA GLN A 197 -8.48 -4.97 -14.47
C GLN A 197 -7.12 -5.55 -14.87
N ASP A 198 -6.53 -6.32 -13.95
CA ASP A 198 -5.29 -7.06 -14.21
C ASP A 198 -5.59 -8.30 -15.08
N LYS A 199 -6.13 -8.02 -16.28
CA LYS A 199 -6.63 -9.03 -17.20
C LYS A 199 -6.35 -8.59 -18.63
N VAL A 200 -5.70 -9.46 -19.39
CA VAL A 200 -5.52 -9.33 -20.84
C VAL A 200 -6.66 -10.09 -21.53
N VAL A 201 -7.22 -9.50 -22.56
CA VAL A 201 -8.28 -10.11 -23.39
C VAL A 201 -7.81 -10.08 -24.84
N LEU A 202 -7.88 -11.23 -25.51
CA LEU A 202 -7.63 -11.31 -26.95
C LEU A 202 -8.79 -10.64 -27.70
N GLU A 203 -8.51 -9.55 -28.42
CA GLU A 203 -9.50 -8.80 -29.19
C GLU A 203 -9.46 -9.15 -30.68
N TYR A 204 -8.26 -9.27 -31.25
CA TYR A 204 -8.05 -9.56 -32.66
C TYR A 204 -6.99 -10.63 -32.88
N HIS A 205 -7.12 -11.39 -33.98
CA HIS A 205 -6.14 -12.41 -34.45
C HIS A 205 -5.88 -12.23 -35.93
N LEU A 206 -5.15 -11.16 -36.27
CA LEU A 206 -4.99 -10.68 -37.63
C LEU A 206 -3.77 -11.30 -38.37
N ASN A 207 -3.91 -11.50 -39.70
CA ASN A 207 -2.79 -11.84 -40.57
C ASN A 207 -1.96 -10.58 -40.94
N VAL A 208 -0.93 -10.75 -41.73
CA VAL A 208 -0.05 -9.66 -42.19
C VAL A 208 -0.76 -8.59 -43.05
N ASN A 209 -1.96 -8.85 -43.52
CA ASN A 209 -2.78 -7.93 -44.32
C ASN A 209 -3.81 -7.19 -43.42
N GLY A 210 -3.88 -7.50 -42.15
CA GLY A 210 -4.87 -6.92 -41.20
C GLY A 210 -6.24 -7.57 -41.26
N GLU A 211 -6.37 -8.79 -41.78
CA GLU A 211 -7.61 -9.57 -41.85
C GLU A 211 -7.63 -10.65 -40.78
N ASP A 212 -8.81 -10.97 -40.22
CA ASP A 212 -8.98 -12.06 -39.25
C ASP A 212 -8.53 -13.41 -39.89
N ASP A 213 -7.61 -14.11 -39.21
CA ASP A 213 -7.10 -15.40 -39.64
C ASP A 213 -7.05 -16.42 -38.51
N THR A 214 -7.93 -17.41 -38.60
CA THR A 214 -8.02 -18.52 -37.65
C THR A 214 -6.73 -19.35 -37.53
N ARG A 215 -5.88 -19.35 -38.57
CA ARG A 215 -4.57 -20.02 -38.49
C ARG A 215 -3.63 -19.33 -37.54
N VAL A 216 -3.65 -17.98 -37.52
CA VAL A 216 -2.86 -17.20 -36.57
C VAL A 216 -3.29 -17.55 -35.15
N LEU A 217 -4.60 -17.54 -34.85
CA LEU A 217 -5.15 -17.95 -33.58
C LEU A 217 -4.76 -19.38 -33.19
N ARG A 218 -4.86 -20.32 -34.11
CA ARG A 218 -4.50 -21.72 -33.87
C ARG A 218 -3.01 -21.87 -33.52
N HIS A 219 -2.12 -21.18 -34.20
CA HIS A 219 -0.69 -21.23 -33.89
C HIS A 219 -0.36 -20.57 -32.56
N ALA A 220 -0.98 -19.43 -32.26
CA ALA A 220 -0.85 -18.77 -30.98
C ALA A 220 -1.34 -19.67 -29.85
N TYR A 221 -2.51 -20.30 -29.99
CA TYR A 221 -3.05 -21.25 -29.02
C TYR A 221 -2.10 -22.44 -28.79
N LEU A 222 -1.59 -23.08 -29.85
CA LEU A 222 -0.66 -24.19 -29.70
C LEU A 222 0.62 -23.77 -28.99
N ASN A 223 1.16 -22.61 -29.33
CA ASN A 223 2.35 -22.07 -28.67
C ASN A 223 2.10 -21.85 -27.16
N SER A 224 1.03 -21.14 -26.80
CA SER A 224 0.69 -20.82 -25.41
C SER A 224 0.30 -22.07 -24.61
N TYR A 225 -0.38 -23.04 -25.25
CA TYR A 225 -0.81 -24.28 -24.57
C TYR A 225 0.36 -25.19 -24.23
N PHE A 226 1.30 -25.38 -25.16
CA PHE A 226 2.45 -26.27 -24.98
C PHE A 226 3.67 -25.59 -24.35
N GLN A 227 3.59 -24.29 -24.10
CA GLN A 227 4.66 -23.58 -23.40
C GLN A 227 4.86 -24.16 -22.00
N THR A 228 6.11 -24.54 -21.69
CA THR A 228 6.54 -25.00 -20.38
C THR A 228 7.10 -23.82 -19.58
N GLY A 229 6.80 -23.77 -18.28
CA GLY A 229 7.23 -22.69 -17.41
C GLY A 229 6.13 -21.66 -17.15
N TYR A 230 6.51 -20.40 -16.98
CA TYR A 230 5.56 -19.32 -16.72
C TYR A 230 4.69 -19.01 -17.94
N LYS A 231 3.36 -19.04 -17.74
CA LYS A 231 2.38 -18.53 -18.70
C LYS A 231 2.03 -17.10 -18.34
N ASN A 232 2.34 -16.18 -19.22
CA ASN A 232 2.00 -14.78 -19.03
C ASN A 232 0.50 -14.51 -19.24
N LEU A 233 0.05 -13.29 -18.94
CA LEU A 233 -1.36 -12.92 -19.08
C LEU A 233 -1.86 -13.03 -20.53
N MET A 234 -0.99 -12.86 -21.52
CA MET A 234 -1.34 -13.01 -22.93
C MET A 234 -1.57 -14.49 -23.28
N ASP A 235 -0.72 -15.40 -22.78
CA ASP A 235 -0.92 -16.85 -22.97
C ASP A 235 -2.24 -17.31 -22.37
N LEU A 236 -2.58 -16.81 -21.17
CA LEU A 236 -3.84 -17.10 -20.51
C LEU A 236 -5.06 -16.53 -21.25
N ALA A 237 -4.90 -15.43 -21.97
CA ALA A 237 -5.96 -14.82 -22.76
C ALA A 237 -6.21 -15.56 -24.10
N ILE A 238 -5.21 -16.30 -24.60
CA ILE A 238 -5.28 -17.07 -25.84
C ILE A 238 -5.82 -18.49 -25.61
N ILE A 239 -5.57 -19.07 -24.42
CA ILE A 239 -6.04 -20.42 -24.03
C ILE A 239 -7.50 -20.41 -23.65
#